data_f034192d46eaf745c735527729e86b6e
#
_entry.id   f034192d46eaf745c735527729e86b6e
#
_cell.length_a   1.000
_cell.length_b   1.000
_cell.length_c   1.000
_cell.angle_alpha   90.00
_cell.angle_beta   90.00
_cell.angle_gamma   90.00
#
_symmetry.space_group_name_H-M   'P 1'
#
loop_
_entity.id
_entity.type
_entity.pdbx_description
1 polymer ?
#
loop_
_entity_poly.entity_id
_entity_poly.type
_entity_poly.pdbx_seq_one_letter_code
_entity_poly.pdbx_strand_id
1 'polypeptide(L)'
;MSTAVRPAAGDSDLPAGRVHDVLRAHMLADGFDLVLDLEASRGVSVVDQRDGTAYLDMFGFFASSALGMNHPALADDGAFRHELATAAINKPSNSDVYTVPMARFVDTFARVLGDPALPHLFFVDGGTLAVENALKVAFDWKSRRNEAAGRDPARGTRVLHLTEAFHGRSGYTLSLTNTDPTKIARFPKFDWPRIDAPYLTDGRDVEQAEERALAQARRAFADHPQDIVCFVAEPIQGEGGDHHFRPEFFARMRELCLEHDALLIFDEVQTGCGLTGTAWAYQQLGVTPDVVAFGKKTQVCGIMAGGRVDEVHDNVFEVSSRINSTWGGNLTDMVRARRILEVIEEDRLIDRARLCGTHLLRRLDDLAAAHDAVTEPRGRGLMCAITLPTAAHRDRVVTRLREREHVLFLATGERGIRFRPPLTVTIAELDAAVDALDRTLAAVHP
;
A
#
# COMPACT_ATOMS: atom_id res chain seq x y z
N MET A 1 23.31 44.07 -10.92
CA MET A 1 23.55 43.36 -9.65
C MET A 1 22.36 43.65 -8.71
N SER A 2 21.39 42.79 -8.70
CA SER A 2 20.21 42.90 -7.79
C SER A 2 20.57 42.20 -6.50
N THR A 3 20.76 42.97 -5.45
CA THR A 3 20.93 42.47 -4.08
C THR A 3 19.61 41.92 -3.60
N ALA A 4 19.45 40.60 -3.63
CA ALA A 4 18.36 39.92 -2.94
C ALA A 4 18.51 40.18 -1.43
N VAL A 5 17.63 40.98 -0.87
CA VAL A 5 17.50 41.21 0.57
C VAL A 5 17.07 39.87 1.20
N ARG A 6 17.97 39.22 1.96
CA ARG A 6 17.62 38.14 2.86
C ARG A 6 16.61 38.66 3.86
N PRO A 7 15.44 38.06 4.05
CA PRO A 7 14.57 38.44 5.16
C PRO A 7 15.29 38.16 6.49
N ALA A 8 15.11 39.04 7.43
CA ALA A 8 15.68 38.92 8.78
C ALA A 8 15.16 37.62 9.43
N ALA A 9 16.06 36.90 10.12
CA ALA A 9 15.70 35.80 11.00
C ALA A 9 14.86 36.33 12.17
N GLY A 10 13.52 36.23 12.08
CA GLY A 10 12.65 36.78 13.10
C GLY A 10 11.15 36.63 12.84
N ASP A 11 10.70 35.98 11.80
CA ASP A 11 9.26 35.75 11.59
C ASP A 11 9.06 34.32 11.07
N SER A 12 9.01 33.36 12.02
CA SER A 12 8.91 31.94 11.72
C SER A 12 7.47 31.45 11.52
N ASP A 13 6.48 32.31 11.67
CA ASP A 13 5.08 31.92 11.59
C ASP A 13 4.51 32.20 10.19
N LEU A 14 4.61 31.19 9.31
CA LEU A 14 3.85 31.20 8.06
C LEU A 14 2.36 31.00 8.40
N PRO A 15 1.48 32.01 8.15
CA PRO A 15 0.05 31.84 8.39
C PRO A 15 -0.52 30.67 7.57
N ALA A 16 -1.40 29.86 8.17
CA ALA A 16 -2.01 28.71 7.51
C ALA A 16 -2.66 29.06 6.15
N GLY A 17 -3.29 30.25 6.05
CA GLY A 17 -3.86 30.75 4.79
C GLY A 17 -2.85 31.02 3.66
N ARG A 18 -1.55 31.06 3.94
CA ARG A 18 -0.50 31.28 2.93
C ARG A 18 0.18 30.00 2.46
N VAL A 19 -0.12 28.86 3.08
CA VAL A 19 0.57 27.58 2.79
C VAL A 19 0.45 27.19 1.33
N HIS A 20 -0.76 27.19 0.76
CA HIS A 20 -0.98 26.83 -0.65
C HIS A 20 -0.28 27.80 -1.61
N ASP A 21 -0.26 29.10 -1.33
CA ASP A 21 0.41 30.09 -2.17
C ASP A 21 1.92 29.82 -2.24
N VAL A 22 2.54 29.54 -1.08
CA VAL A 22 3.97 29.25 -1.00
C VAL A 22 4.29 27.94 -1.74
N LEU A 23 3.50 26.89 -1.53
CA LEU A 23 3.72 25.61 -2.20
C LEU A 23 3.55 25.73 -3.72
N ARG A 24 2.46 26.38 -4.18
CA ARG A 24 2.18 26.56 -5.62
C ARG A 24 3.20 27.42 -6.35
N ALA A 25 3.95 28.26 -5.62
CA ALA A 25 5.05 29.04 -6.21
C ALA A 25 6.24 28.15 -6.65
N HIS A 26 6.37 26.93 -6.11
CA HIS A 26 7.53 26.07 -6.32
C HIS A 26 7.21 24.64 -6.74
N MET A 27 5.97 24.17 -6.53
CA MET A 27 5.56 22.81 -6.82
C MET A 27 4.09 22.74 -7.24
N LEU A 28 3.69 21.64 -7.88
CA LEU A 28 2.30 21.33 -8.14
C LEU A 28 1.64 20.90 -6.81
N ALA A 29 0.82 21.77 -6.24
CA ALA A 29 0.06 21.50 -5.02
C ALA A 29 -1.41 21.21 -5.39
N ASP A 30 -1.68 19.98 -5.84
CA ASP A 30 -2.97 19.48 -6.35
C ASP A 30 -3.68 18.52 -5.40
N GLY A 31 -3.28 18.49 -4.11
CA GLY A 31 -3.94 17.72 -3.06
C GLY A 31 -5.29 18.31 -2.63
N PHE A 32 -5.81 17.83 -1.50
CA PHE A 32 -7.00 18.43 -0.90
C PHE A 32 -6.75 19.91 -0.57
N ASP A 33 -7.78 20.74 -0.77
CA ASP A 33 -7.76 22.12 -0.29
C ASP A 33 -7.96 22.14 1.23
N LEU A 34 -6.92 21.72 1.95
CA LEU A 34 -6.87 21.57 3.39
C LEU A 34 -5.43 21.82 3.87
N VAL A 35 -5.27 22.57 4.92
CA VAL A 35 -3.98 22.75 5.63
C VAL A 35 -4.06 21.99 6.94
N LEU A 36 -3.35 20.86 7.01
CA LEU A 36 -3.42 19.94 8.15
C LEU A 36 -2.86 20.57 9.42
N ASP A 37 -3.71 20.69 10.46
CA ASP A 37 -3.28 20.99 11.81
C ASP A 37 -2.74 19.72 12.48
N LEU A 38 -1.41 19.66 12.60
CA LEU A 38 -0.72 18.52 13.22
C LEU A 38 -0.95 18.42 14.73
N GLU A 39 -1.25 19.55 15.39
CA GLU A 39 -1.44 19.59 16.85
C GLU A 39 -2.90 19.34 17.26
N ALA A 40 -3.86 19.88 16.51
CA ALA A 40 -5.28 19.75 16.84
C ALA A 40 -5.90 18.41 16.38
N SER A 41 -5.37 17.80 15.32
CA SER A 41 -5.89 16.54 14.78
C SER A 41 -5.73 15.36 15.76
N ARG A 42 -6.75 14.48 15.87
CA ARG A 42 -6.75 13.32 16.79
C ARG A 42 -7.47 12.11 16.16
N GLY A 43 -6.86 10.92 16.28
CA GLY A 43 -7.46 9.68 15.75
C GLY A 43 -7.83 9.81 14.28
N VAL A 44 -9.09 9.62 13.94
CA VAL A 44 -9.66 9.83 12.60
C VAL A 44 -10.18 11.26 12.37
N SER A 45 -10.01 12.17 13.32
CA SER A 45 -10.39 13.60 13.15
C SER A 45 -9.20 14.38 12.64
N VAL A 46 -9.29 14.86 11.42
CA VAL A 46 -8.29 15.71 10.74
C VAL A 46 -8.81 17.14 10.74
N VAL A 47 -8.04 18.08 11.24
CA VAL A 47 -8.44 19.49 11.40
C VAL A 47 -7.74 20.38 10.38
N ASP A 48 -8.50 21.27 9.74
CA ASP A 48 -7.95 22.33 8.89
C ASP A 48 -7.45 23.49 9.77
N GLN A 49 -6.17 23.78 9.71
CA GLN A 49 -5.53 24.82 10.50
C GLN A 49 -6.00 26.24 10.13
N ARG A 50 -6.65 26.42 8.96
CA ARG A 50 -7.10 27.76 8.49
C ARG A 50 -8.32 28.24 9.25
N ASP A 51 -9.23 27.35 9.61
CA ASP A 51 -10.53 27.70 10.18
C ASP A 51 -11.03 26.77 11.31
N GLY A 52 -10.27 25.71 11.62
CA GLY A 52 -10.61 24.74 12.65
C GLY A 52 -11.64 23.70 12.23
N THR A 53 -12.01 23.63 10.95
CA THR A 53 -12.96 22.63 10.45
C THR A 53 -12.37 21.24 10.65
N ALA A 54 -13.14 20.36 11.33
CA ALA A 54 -12.77 18.96 11.54
C ALA A 54 -13.38 18.07 10.48
N TYR A 55 -12.58 17.19 9.91
CA TYR A 55 -12.97 16.19 8.92
C TYR A 55 -12.82 14.78 9.47
N LEU A 56 -13.80 13.92 9.22
CA LEU A 56 -13.70 12.49 9.50
C LEU A 56 -12.87 11.79 8.40
N ASP A 57 -11.73 11.23 8.77
CA ASP A 57 -10.77 10.64 7.83
C ASP A 57 -11.05 9.16 7.55
N MET A 58 -11.67 8.88 6.39
CA MET A 58 -11.80 7.54 5.82
C MET A 58 -10.78 7.28 4.71
N PHE A 59 -9.88 8.22 4.44
CA PHE A 59 -8.82 8.13 3.45
C PHE A 59 -7.50 7.58 4.02
N GLY A 60 -7.20 7.86 5.31
CA GLY A 60 -6.04 7.32 6.03
C GLY A 60 -4.71 7.56 5.34
N PHE A 61 -4.54 8.69 4.64
CA PHE A 61 -3.34 9.02 3.88
C PHE A 61 -2.92 7.89 2.91
N PHE A 62 -3.86 7.44 2.07
CA PHE A 62 -3.71 6.29 1.17
C PHE A 62 -3.42 4.97 1.91
N ALA A 63 -4.06 4.75 3.05
CA ALA A 63 -3.85 3.63 3.95
C ALA A 63 -2.50 3.64 4.70
N SER A 64 -1.75 4.74 4.74
CA SER A 64 -0.48 4.80 5.48
C SER A 64 -0.65 5.11 6.97
N SER A 65 -1.77 5.73 7.37
CA SER A 65 -2.07 5.97 8.78
C SER A 65 -2.46 4.65 9.47
N ALA A 66 -1.67 4.19 10.43
CA ALA A 66 -1.96 2.98 11.18
C ALA A 66 -2.85 3.26 12.40
N LEU A 67 -2.52 4.29 13.18
CA LEU A 67 -3.17 4.60 14.47
C LEU A 67 -3.98 5.91 14.44
N GLY A 68 -4.07 6.58 13.28
CA GLY A 68 -4.63 7.93 13.19
C GLY A 68 -3.69 9.00 13.73
N MET A 69 -4.23 10.22 13.88
CA MET A 69 -3.46 11.38 14.33
C MET A 69 -3.27 11.38 15.85
N ASN A 70 -2.06 11.69 16.28
CA ASN A 70 -1.70 11.94 17.68
C ASN A 70 -2.23 10.87 18.66
N HIS A 71 -2.01 9.59 18.34
CA HIS A 71 -2.37 8.50 19.25
C HIS A 71 -1.69 8.66 20.60
N PRO A 72 -2.42 8.55 21.74
CA PRO A 72 -1.87 8.84 23.08
C PRO A 72 -0.59 8.08 23.41
N ALA A 73 -0.49 6.81 23.02
CA ALA A 73 0.71 5.98 23.23
C ALA A 73 1.97 6.51 22.52
N LEU A 74 1.83 7.44 21.57
CA LEU A 74 2.93 8.12 20.89
C LEU A 74 3.03 9.58 21.35
N ALA A 75 1.92 10.29 21.41
CA ALA A 75 1.89 11.72 21.67
C ALA A 75 2.20 12.06 23.13
N ASP A 76 1.75 11.23 24.08
CA ASP A 76 1.85 11.48 25.51
C ASP A 76 3.03 10.74 26.17
N ASP A 77 3.72 9.83 25.44
CA ASP A 77 4.90 9.12 25.94
C ASP A 77 6.17 9.97 25.79
N GLY A 78 6.61 10.58 26.90
CA GLY A 78 7.81 11.42 26.94
C GLY A 78 9.11 10.67 26.60
N ALA A 79 9.24 9.40 26.95
CA ALA A 79 10.42 8.59 26.66
C ALA A 79 10.48 8.26 25.16
N PHE A 80 9.37 7.86 24.57
CA PHE A 80 9.25 7.63 23.13
C PHE A 80 9.55 8.92 22.34
N ARG A 81 8.97 10.06 22.73
CA ARG A 81 9.22 11.35 22.08
C ARG A 81 10.69 11.76 22.12
N HIS A 82 11.38 11.50 23.24
CA HIS A 82 12.82 11.75 23.35
C HIS A 82 13.61 10.84 22.40
N GLU A 83 13.32 9.54 22.36
CA GLU A 83 13.97 8.59 21.43
C GLU A 83 13.75 9.00 19.99
N LEU A 84 12.50 9.35 19.62
CA LEU A 84 12.13 9.82 18.28
C LEU A 84 12.87 11.10 17.89
N ALA A 85 12.95 12.09 18.78
CA ALA A 85 13.68 13.33 18.54
C ALA A 85 15.18 13.07 18.35
N THR A 86 15.77 12.17 19.15
CA THR A 86 17.17 11.78 19.02
C THR A 86 17.44 11.11 17.68
N ALA A 87 16.56 10.20 17.23
CA ALA A 87 16.66 9.56 15.92
C ALA A 87 16.46 10.58 14.77
N ALA A 88 15.55 11.56 14.94
CA ALA A 88 15.25 12.57 13.92
C ALA A 88 16.39 13.58 13.70
N ILE A 89 17.13 13.92 14.74
CA ILE A 89 18.31 14.80 14.65
C ILE A 89 19.46 14.12 13.87
N ASN A 90 19.53 12.78 13.92
CA ASN A 90 20.60 11.98 13.35
C ASN A 90 20.07 11.10 12.23
N LYS A 91 20.71 11.11 11.07
CA LYS A 91 20.36 10.24 9.95
C LYS A 91 21.53 9.30 9.58
N PRO A 92 21.76 8.22 10.36
CA PRO A 92 22.85 7.28 10.09
C PRO A 92 22.57 6.43 8.85
N SER A 93 23.63 5.89 8.27
CA SER A 93 23.55 4.81 7.29
C SER A 93 23.27 3.49 8.01
N ASN A 94 22.01 3.07 8.05
CA ASN A 94 21.61 1.82 8.70
C ASN A 94 22.15 0.57 7.99
N SER A 95 22.64 0.71 6.77
CA SER A 95 23.27 -0.36 6.01
C SER A 95 24.70 -0.66 6.47
N ASP A 96 25.36 0.33 7.08
CA ASP A 96 26.78 0.24 7.44
C ASP A 96 27.03 0.35 8.94
N VAL A 97 26.14 1.07 9.67
CA VAL A 97 26.28 1.29 11.12
C VAL A 97 24.95 0.98 11.80
N TYR A 98 25.00 0.02 12.70
CA TYR A 98 23.80 -0.50 13.36
C TYR A 98 23.53 0.21 14.69
N THR A 99 22.25 0.35 15.03
CA THR A 99 21.82 1.02 16.26
C THR A 99 20.89 0.12 17.09
N VAL A 100 20.83 0.36 18.40
CA VAL A 100 19.88 -0.33 19.29
C VAL A 100 18.43 -0.07 18.89
N PRO A 101 18.00 1.17 18.53
CA PRO A 101 16.65 1.41 18.04
C PRO A 101 16.29 0.60 16.78
N MET A 102 17.23 0.47 15.83
CA MET A 102 17.02 -0.38 14.65
C MET A 102 16.81 -1.84 15.03
N ALA A 103 17.67 -2.39 15.90
CA ALA A 103 17.55 -3.78 16.33
C ALA A 103 16.22 -4.05 17.05
N ARG A 104 15.76 -3.13 17.90
CA ARG A 104 14.45 -3.21 18.57
C ARG A 104 13.28 -3.17 17.55
N PHE A 105 13.40 -2.34 16.53
CA PHE A 105 12.39 -2.29 15.46
C PHE A 105 12.32 -3.61 14.71
N VAL A 106 13.47 -4.17 14.30
CA VAL A 106 13.53 -5.45 13.55
C VAL A 106 12.93 -6.59 14.38
N ASP A 107 13.28 -6.68 15.67
CA ASP A 107 12.74 -7.67 16.59
C ASP A 107 11.22 -7.54 16.75
N THR A 108 10.73 -6.31 16.96
CA THR A 108 9.29 -6.04 17.06
C THR A 108 8.56 -6.36 15.74
N PHE A 109 9.14 -5.99 14.60
CA PHE A 109 8.58 -6.29 13.29
C PHE A 109 8.47 -7.80 13.08
N ALA A 110 9.54 -8.55 13.35
CA ALA A 110 9.56 -10.01 13.22
C ALA A 110 8.52 -10.68 14.13
N ARG A 111 8.30 -10.17 15.33
CA ARG A 111 7.31 -10.70 16.28
C ARG A 111 5.87 -10.39 15.89
N VAL A 112 5.58 -9.17 15.41
CA VAL A 112 4.19 -8.71 15.15
C VAL A 112 3.73 -9.01 13.72
N LEU A 113 4.60 -8.85 12.75
CA LEU A 113 4.30 -8.99 11.32
C LEU A 113 5.11 -10.06 10.60
N GLY A 114 6.14 -10.63 11.23
CA GLY A 114 6.99 -11.63 10.61
C GLY A 114 6.23 -12.90 10.23
N ASP A 115 6.72 -13.57 9.20
CA ASP A 115 6.27 -14.91 8.81
C ASP A 115 7.49 -15.85 8.83
N PRO A 116 7.43 -16.97 9.56
CA PRO A 116 8.55 -17.94 9.60
C PRO A 116 8.96 -18.49 8.23
N ALA A 117 8.04 -18.47 7.24
CA ALA A 117 8.34 -18.87 5.87
C ALA A 117 9.11 -17.78 5.08
N LEU A 118 9.19 -16.56 5.60
CA LEU A 118 9.81 -15.40 4.95
C LEU A 118 10.79 -14.70 5.91
N PRO A 119 11.85 -15.38 6.37
CA PRO A 119 12.73 -14.89 7.47
C PRO A 119 13.66 -13.76 7.07
N HIS A 120 13.92 -13.56 5.78
CA HIS A 120 14.84 -12.53 5.31
C HIS A 120 14.14 -11.18 5.20
N LEU A 121 14.72 -10.15 5.81
CA LEU A 121 14.22 -8.79 5.79
C LEU A 121 15.21 -7.85 5.09
N PHE A 122 14.68 -6.95 4.28
CA PHE A 122 15.44 -5.82 3.75
C PHE A 122 14.57 -4.56 3.79
N PHE A 123 15.12 -3.47 4.32
CA PHE A 123 14.39 -2.20 4.49
C PHE A 123 14.91 -1.11 3.55
N VAL A 124 14.01 -0.28 3.09
CA VAL A 124 14.28 0.83 2.14
C VAL A 124 13.24 1.93 2.30
N ASP A 125 13.53 3.14 1.84
CA ASP A 125 12.58 4.25 1.84
C ASP A 125 11.71 4.22 0.56
N GLY A 126 10.41 3.98 0.72
CA GLY A 126 9.41 4.06 -0.34
C GLY A 126 8.92 2.71 -0.87
N GLY A 127 7.58 2.57 -1.00
CA GLY A 127 6.93 1.33 -1.45
C GLY A 127 7.34 0.91 -2.86
N THR A 128 7.54 1.87 -3.76
CA THR A 128 8.04 1.57 -5.11
C THR A 128 9.43 0.92 -5.07
N LEU A 129 10.33 1.40 -4.18
CA LEU A 129 11.66 0.81 -4.01
C LEU A 129 11.61 -0.56 -3.31
N ALA A 130 10.61 -0.80 -2.47
CA ALA A 130 10.36 -2.13 -1.92
C ALA A 130 10.05 -3.13 -3.04
N VAL A 131 9.11 -2.81 -3.94
CA VAL A 131 8.80 -3.66 -5.11
C VAL A 131 10.01 -3.79 -6.04
N GLU A 132 10.76 -2.72 -6.32
CA GLU A 132 12.01 -2.79 -7.10
C GLU A 132 13.00 -3.79 -6.52
N ASN A 133 13.16 -3.83 -5.20
CA ASN A 133 14.06 -4.79 -4.56
C ASN A 133 13.46 -6.21 -4.53
N ALA A 134 12.15 -6.38 -4.42
CA ALA A 134 11.51 -7.69 -4.62
C ALA A 134 11.80 -8.25 -6.02
N LEU A 135 11.75 -7.39 -7.04
CA LEU A 135 12.11 -7.79 -8.41
C LEU A 135 13.60 -8.12 -8.55
N LYS A 136 14.49 -7.37 -7.88
CA LYS A 136 15.94 -7.69 -7.86
C LYS A 136 16.20 -9.06 -7.24
N VAL A 137 15.50 -9.43 -6.18
CA VAL A 137 15.55 -10.81 -5.64
C VAL A 137 15.20 -11.82 -6.71
N ALA A 138 14.11 -11.59 -7.45
CA ALA A 138 13.67 -12.53 -8.49
C ALA A 138 14.62 -12.59 -9.69
N PHE A 139 15.17 -11.46 -10.13
CA PHE A 139 16.17 -11.42 -11.22
C PHE A 139 17.45 -12.18 -10.85
N ASP A 140 18.00 -11.92 -9.67
CA ASP A 140 19.21 -12.59 -9.19
C ASP A 140 18.96 -14.10 -9.03
N TRP A 141 17.86 -14.47 -8.38
CA TRP A 141 17.46 -15.86 -8.19
C TRP A 141 17.33 -16.61 -9.52
N LYS A 142 16.61 -16.03 -10.49
CA LYS A 142 16.37 -16.69 -11.79
C LYS A 142 17.66 -16.86 -12.59
N SER A 143 18.52 -15.85 -12.61
CA SER A 143 19.84 -15.92 -13.26
C SER A 143 20.66 -17.08 -12.70
N ARG A 144 20.77 -17.18 -11.37
CA ARG A 144 21.50 -18.28 -10.68
C ARG A 144 20.84 -19.65 -10.91
N ARG A 145 19.51 -19.69 -10.88
CA ARG A 145 18.75 -20.90 -11.15
C ARG A 145 18.98 -21.41 -12.58
N ASN A 146 19.05 -20.49 -13.55
CA ASN A 146 19.39 -20.83 -14.93
C ASN A 146 20.82 -21.34 -15.04
N GLU A 147 21.79 -20.68 -14.43
CA GLU A 147 23.18 -21.08 -14.42
C GLU A 147 23.36 -22.48 -13.81
N ALA A 148 22.78 -22.73 -12.62
CA ALA A 148 22.83 -24.02 -11.95
C ALA A 148 22.21 -25.17 -12.78
N ALA A 149 21.23 -24.84 -13.63
CA ALA A 149 20.59 -25.79 -14.53
C ALA A 149 21.28 -25.89 -15.91
N GLY A 150 22.47 -25.29 -16.12
CA GLY A 150 23.18 -25.24 -17.40
C GLY A 150 22.47 -24.44 -18.49
N ARG A 151 21.61 -23.51 -18.12
CA ARG A 151 20.88 -22.60 -19.00
C ARG A 151 21.62 -21.26 -19.07
N ASP A 152 21.26 -20.42 -20.04
CA ASP A 152 21.82 -19.08 -20.19
C ASP A 152 21.43 -18.17 -18.98
N PRO A 153 22.39 -17.74 -18.14
CA PRO A 153 22.13 -16.90 -16.99
C PRO A 153 21.69 -15.46 -17.36
N ALA A 154 21.88 -15.04 -18.62
CA ALA A 154 21.39 -13.74 -19.11
C ALA A 154 19.88 -13.75 -19.37
N ARG A 155 19.24 -14.93 -19.41
CA ARG A 155 17.78 -15.04 -19.37
C ARG A 155 17.28 -14.82 -17.95
N GLY A 156 16.05 -14.39 -17.82
CA GLY A 156 15.46 -13.99 -16.54
C GLY A 156 15.38 -12.47 -16.47
N THR A 157 14.71 -11.87 -17.47
CA THR A 157 14.60 -10.41 -17.64
C THR A 157 13.17 -9.92 -17.64
N ARG A 158 12.17 -10.82 -17.58
CA ARG A 158 10.77 -10.48 -17.73
C ARG A 158 9.97 -10.76 -16.47
N VAL A 159 8.96 -9.91 -16.23
CA VAL A 159 8.04 -10.01 -15.10
C VAL A 159 6.62 -10.19 -15.62
N LEU A 160 5.93 -11.24 -15.15
CA LEU A 160 4.52 -11.45 -15.42
C LEU A 160 3.67 -10.69 -14.40
N HIS A 161 2.66 -9.94 -14.86
CA HIS A 161 1.81 -9.12 -13.97
C HIS A 161 0.37 -9.00 -14.51
N LEU A 162 -0.51 -8.42 -13.69
CA LEU A 162 -1.93 -8.27 -13.99
C LEU A 162 -2.24 -6.93 -14.69
N THR A 163 -3.34 -6.89 -15.45
CA THR A 163 -4.01 -5.63 -15.82
C THR A 163 -4.51 -4.92 -14.56
N GLU A 164 -4.70 -3.59 -14.65
CA GLU A 164 -5.23 -2.73 -13.58
C GLU A 164 -4.38 -2.75 -12.29
N ALA A 165 -3.10 -3.14 -12.39
CA ALA A 165 -2.16 -3.19 -11.27
C ALA A 165 -1.47 -1.85 -11.02
N PHE A 166 -1.12 -1.60 -9.74
CA PHE A 166 -0.30 -0.46 -9.31
C PHE A 166 0.83 -0.92 -8.39
N HIS A 167 2.06 -0.88 -8.90
CA HIS A 167 3.25 -1.33 -8.17
C HIS A 167 4.27 -0.19 -7.92
N GLY A 168 3.94 1.03 -8.27
CA GLY A 168 4.81 2.20 -8.16
C GLY A 168 5.09 2.86 -9.50
N ARG A 169 5.93 3.90 -9.47
CA ARG A 169 6.20 4.77 -10.66
C ARG A 169 7.68 5.05 -10.87
N SER A 170 8.58 4.18 -10.40
CA SER A 170 10.02 4.23 -10.70
C SER A 170 10.40 3.20 -11.77
N GLY A 171 11.66 3.01 -12.08
CA GLY A 171 12.21 2.22 -13.17
C GLY A 171 11.42 0.94 -13.55
N TYR A 172 11.60 -0.14 -12.81
CA TYR A 172 10.90 -1.40 -13.08
C TYR A 172 9.40 -1.30 -12.81
N THR A 173 9.02 -0.70 -11.69
CA THR A 173 7.61 -0.65 -11.25
C THR A 173 6.71 0.16 -12.17
N LEU A 174 7.27 1.17 -12.89
CA LEU A 174 6.51 1.92 -13.89
C LEU A 174 6.02 1.03 -15.04
N SER A 175 6.76 -0.03 -15.36
CA SER A 175 6.39 -1.00 -16.39
C SER A 175 5.25 -1.92 -15.98
N LEU A 176 5.05 -2.09 -14.67
CA LEU A 176 4.01 -2.93 -14.07
C LEU A 176 2.72 -2.15 -13.79
N THR A 177 2.83 -0.83 -13.49
CA THR A 177 1.68 0.01 -13.19
C THR A 177 0.89 0.33 -14.47
N ASN A 178 -0.43 0.11 -14.42
CA ASN A 178 -1.29 0.30 -15.59
C ASN A 178 -2.74 0.71 -15.24
N THR A 179 -2.96 1.28 -14.06
CA THR A 179 -4.29 1.74 -13.61
C THR A 179 -4.78 3.00 -14.32
N ASP A 180 -3.87 3.90 -14.70
CA ASP A 180 -4.19 5.19 -15.31
C ASP A 180 -3.10 5.59 -16.30
N PRO A 181 -3.45 5.77 -17.60
CA PRO A 181 -2.50 6.19 -18.64
C PRO A 181 -1.71 7.46 -18.30
N THR A 182 -2.32 8.41 -17.59
CA THR A 182 -1.68 9.68 -17.21
C THR A 182 -0.45 9.45 -16.35
N LYS A 183 -0.47 8.42 -15.50
CA LYS A 183 0.63 8.10 -14.56
C LYS A 183 1.87 7.54 -15.26
N ILE A 184 1.71 6.94 -16.44
CA ILE A 184 2.74 6.17 -17.12
C ILE A 184 3.05 6.63 -18.55
N ALA A 185 2.26 7.55 -19.12
CA ALA A 185 2.44 8.04 -20.48
C ALA A 185 3.79 8.75 -20.62
N ARG A 186 4.38 8.64 -21.82
CA ARG A 186 5.61 9.33 -22.24
C ARG A 186 6.90 8.92 -21.49
N PHE A 187 6.85 7.92 -20.63
CA PHE A 187 8.03 7.37 -19.96
C PHE A 187 8.43 6.05 -20.62
N PRO A 188 9.75 5.75 -20.77
CA PRO A 188 10.23 4.46 -21.21
C PRO A 188 9.78 3.34 -20.24
N LYS A 189 9.43 2.19 -20.79
CA LYS A 189 8.99 1.03 -20.03
C LYS A 189 9.54 -0.24 -20.65
N PHE A 190 9.69 -1.29 -19.83
CA PHE A 190 9.95 -2.64 -20.30
C PHE A 190 8.67 -3.25 -20.87
N ASP A 191 8.80 -3.96 -21.98
CA ASP A 191 7.69 -4.73 -22.58
C ASP A 191 7.61 -6.11 -21.92
N TRP A 192 7.01 -6.13 -20.73
CA TRP A 192 6.82 -7.35 -19.95
C TRP A 192 5.42 -7.94 -20.13
N PRO A 193 5.26 -9.29 -20.10
CA PRO A 193 3.98 -9.92 -20.30
C PRO A 193 2.97 -9.53 -19.21
N ARG A 194 1.76 -9.23 -19.67
CA ARG A 194 0.62 -8.87 -18.83
C ARG A 194 -0.55 -9.77 -19.14
N ILE A 195 -1.27 -10.20 -18.10
CA ILE A 195 -2.47 -11.03 -18.20
C ILE A 195 -3.67 -10.32 -17.61
N ASP A 196 -4.86 -10.73 -17.99
CA ASP A 196 -6.10 -10.17 -17.46
C ASP A 196 -6.21 -10.41 -15.95
N ALA A 197 -6.81 -9.46 -15.24
CA ALA A 197 -7.12 -9.57 -13.82
C ALA A 197 -8.52 -10.21 -13.64
N PRO A 198 -8.63 -11.47 -13.17
CA PRO A 198 -9.90 -12.18 -13.02
C PRO A 198 -10.53 -11.89 -11.66
N TYR A 199 -10.77 -10.62 -11.34
CA TYR A 199 -11.37 -10.23 -10.08
C TYR A 199 -12.88 -10.49 -10.02
N LEU A 200 -13.40 -10.59 -8.81
CA LEU A 200 -14.81 -10.72 -8.50
C LEU A 200 -15.55 -9.42 -8.86
N THR A 201 -16.60 -9.52 -9.68
CA THR A 201 -17.48 -8.41 -10.05
C THR A 201 -18.83 -8.95 -10.51
N ASP A 202 -19.90 -8.18 -10.33
CA ASP A 202 -21.24 -8.59 -10.72
C ASP A 202 -21.36 -8.89 -12.23
N GLY A 203 -22.09 -9.93 -12.54
CA GLY A 203 -22.35 -10.35 -13.94
C GLY A 203 -21.17 -11.00 -14.67
N ARG A 204 -20.00 -11.17 -14.02
CA ARG A 204 -18.84 -11.87 -14.59
C ARG A 204 -18.85 -13.34 -14.17
N ASP A 205 -18.70 -14.24 -15.13
CA ASP A 205 -18.28 -15.61 -14.85
C ASP A 205 -16.78 -15.60 -14.47
N VAL A 206 -16.54 -15.60 -13.14
CA VAL A 206 -15.18 -15.49 -12.60
C VAL A 206 -14.34 -16.70 -12.93
N GLU A 207 -14.91 -17.90 -12.98
CA GLU A 207 -14.17 -19.13 -13.32
C GLU A 207 -13.69 -19.09 -14.76
N GLN A 208 -14.54 -18.66 -15.67
CA GLN A 208 -14.15 -18.46 -17.07
C GLN A 208 -13.09 -17.35 -17.21
N ALA A 209 -13.18 -16.28 -16.42
CA ALA A 209 -12.17 -15.21 -16.41
C ALA A 209 -10.81 -15.73 -15.89
N GLU A 210 -10.81 -16.55 -14.83
CA GLU A 210 -9.61 -17.21 -14.32
C GLU A 210 -8.98 -18.14 -15.35
N GLU A 211 -9.78 -18.97 -16.02
CA GLU A 211 -9.26 -19.86 -17.08
C GLU A 211 -8.61 -19.07 -18.22
N ARG A 212 -9.20 -17.94 -18.63
CA ARG A 212 -8.58 -17.06 -19.64
C ARG A 212 -7.25 -16.50 -19.16
N ALA A 213 -7.20 -15.95 -17.94
CA ALA A 213 -5.98 -15.41 -17.37
C ALA A 213 -4.88 -16.47 -17.22
N LEU A 214 -5.23 -17.67 -16.77
CA LEU A 214 -4.30 -18.79 -16.68
C LEU A 214 -3.81 -19.29 -18.05
N ALA A 215 -4.67 -19.29 -19.07
CA ALA A 215 -4.26 -19.60 -20.43
C ALA A 215 -3.29 -18.54 -20.99
N GLN A 216 -3.51 -17.25 -20.69
CA GLN A 216 -2.58 -16.18 -21.03
C GLN A 216 -1.24 -16.35 -20.29
N ALA A 217 -1.26 -16.73 -19.01
CA ALA A 217 -0.04 -17.00 -18.23
C ALA A 217 0.76 -18.16 -18.82
N ARG A 218 0.12 -19.30 -19.12
CA ARG A 218 0.78 -20.45 -19.78
C ARG A 218 1.40 -20.04 -21.11
N ARG A 219 0.69 -19.25 -21.89
CA ARG A 219 1.20 -18.72 -23.16
C ARG A 219 2.42 -17.83 -22.95
N ALA A 220 2.38 -16.92 -21.98
CA ALA A 220 3.52 -16.05 -21.64
C ALA A 220 4.77 -16.88 -21.28
N PHE A 221 4.63 -17.92 -20.46
CA PHE A 221 5.73 -18.84 -20.13
C PHE A 221 6.23 -19.62 -21.34
N ALA A 222 5.34 -20.04 -22.25
CA ALA A 222 5.72 -20.74 -23.47
C ALA A 222 6.43 -19.81 -24.47
N ASP A 223 5.98 -18.57 -24.63
CA ASP A 223 6.57 -17.57 -25.52
C ASP A 223 7.94 -17.05 -25.00
N HIS A 224 8.16 -17.11 -23.67
CA HIS A 224 9.37 -16.64 -23.00
C HIS A 224 9.99 -17.72 -22.10
N PRO A 225 10.42 -18.85 -22.66
CA PRO A 225 10.91 -19.98 -21.89
C PRO A 225 12.15 -19.58 -21.07
N GLN A 226 12.10 -19.82 -19.75
CA GLN A 226 13.17 -19.54 -18.79
C GLN A 226 13.51 -18.04 -18.60
N ASP A 227 12.70 -17.13 -19.14
CA ASP A 227 12.96 -15.68 -19.09
C ASP A 227 12.04 -14.95 -18.12
N ILE A 228 10.88 -15.50 -17.75
CA ILE A 228 10.00 -14.92 -16.73
C ILE A 228 10.57 -15.27 -15.35
N VAL A 229 10.89 -14.22 -14.56
CA VAL A 229 11.52 -14.36 -13.23
C VAL A 229 10.49 -14.55 -12.13
N CYS A 230 9.33 -13.89 -12.26
CA CYS A 230 8.26 -13.96 -11.26
C CYS A 230 6.91 -13.59 -11.87
N PHE A 231 5.87 -13.99 -11.15
CA PHE A 231 4.56 -13.36 -11.20
C PHE A 231 4.42 -12.42 -10.01
N VAL A 232 4.13 -11.14 -10.25
CA VAL A 232 3.88 -10.14 -9.21
C VAL A 232 2.43 -9.70 -9.24
N ALA A 233 1.79 -9.62 -8.07
CA ALA A 233 0.40 -9.17 -7.94
C ALA A 233 0.17 -8.48 -6.59
N GLU A 234 -0.81 -7.59 -6.56
CA GLU A 234 -1.44 -7.17 -5.31
C GLU A 234 -2.44 -8.27 -4.90
N PRO A 235 -2.50 -8.74 -3.64
CA PRO A 235 -3.53 -9.68 -3.17
C PRO A 235 -4.96 -9.13 -3.34
N ILE A 236 -5.09 -7.82 -3.25
CA ILE A 236 -6.27 -7.01 -3.59
C ILE A 236 -5.76 -5.79 -4.34
N GLN A 237 -6.19 -5.57 -5.57
CA GLN A 237 -5.77 -4.41 -6.35
C GLN A 237 -6.40 -3.14 -5.79
N GLY A 238 -5.61 -2.38 -5.02
CA GLY A 238 -6.14 -1.22 -4.32
C GLY A 238 -6.43 -0.03 -5.23
N GLU A 239 -5.46 0.41 -6.01
CA GLU A 239 -5.61 1.57 -6.92
C GLU A 239 -6.47 1.25 -8.15
N GLY A 240 -6.41 0.02 -8.62
CA GLY A 240 -7.17 -0.44 -9.79
C GLY A 240 -8.68 -0.49 -9.58
N GLY A 241 -9.15 -0.53 -8.33
CA GLY A 241 -10.59 -0.55 -8.06
C GLY A 241 -11.02 -1.35 -6.83
N ASP A 242 -10.13 -1.66 -5.91
CA ASP A 242 -10.37 -2.61 -4.82
C ASP A 242 -10.85 -3.97 -5.34
N HIS A 243 -10.10 -4.49 -6.28
CA HIS A 243 -10.42 -5.76 -6.95
C HIS A 243 -10.00 -6.94 -6.10
N HIS A 244 -10.96 -7.77 -5.73
CA HIS A 244 -10.76 -8.99 -4.97
C HIS A 244 -10.68 -10.20 -5.88
N PHE A 245 -9.82 -11.16 -5.53
CA PHE A 245 -9.62 -12.40 -6.27
C PHE A 245 -10.03 -13.60 -5.42
N ARG A 246 -10.34 -14.72 -6.10
CA ARG A 246 -10.52 -15.98 -5.42
C ARG A 246 -9.16 -16.60 -5.06
N PRO A 247 -9.07 -17.32 -3.92
CA PRO A 247 -7.85 -18.05 -3.54
C PRO A 247 -7.39 -19.04 -4.61
N GLU A 248 -8.33 -19.67 -5.31
CA GLU A 248 -8.07 -20.68 -6.35
C GLU A 248 -7.24 -20.14 -7.50
N PHE A 249 -7.46 -18.88 -7.90
CA PHE A 249 -6.66 -18.24 -8.93
C PHE A 249 -5.18 -18.15 -8.52
N PHE A 250 -4.91 -17.66 -7.32
CA PHE A 250 -3.52 -17.54 -6.85
C PHE A 250 -2.87 -18.91 -6.58
N ALA A 251 -3.63 -19.91 -6.14
CA ALA A 251 -3.13 -21.27 -5.98
C ALA A 251 -2.64 -21.83 -7.34
N ARG A 252 -3.42 -21.68 -8.38
CA ARG A 252 -3.04 -22.11 -9.75
C ARG A 252 -1.90 -21.29 -10.34
N MET A 253 -1.84 -19.97 -10.06
CA MET A 253 -0.68 -19.16 -10.44
C MET A 253 0.58 -19.60 -9.71
N ARG A 254 0.48 -20.00 -8.43
CA ARG A 254 1.60 -20.59 -7.68
C ARG A 254 2.11 -21.85 -8.33
N GLU A 255 1.21 -22.76 -8.74
CA GLU A 255 1.57 -23.99 -9.46
C GLU A 255 2.33 -23.67 -10.75
N LEU A 256 1.85 -22.73 -11.57
CA LEU A 256 2.54 -22.30 -12.79
C LEU A 256 3.92 -21.69 -12.50
N CYS A 257 4.05 -20.91 -11.43
CA CYS A 257 5.34 -20.38 -11.00
C CYS A 257 6.32 -21.49 -10.61
N LEU A 258 5.84 -22.54 -9.93
CA LEU A 258 6.66 -23.73 -9.58
C LEU A 258 7.09 -24.50 -10.83
N GLU A 259 6.15 -24.75 -11.75
CA GLU A 259 6.40 -25.50 -13.00
C GLU A 259 7.45 -24.82 -13.89
N HIS A 260 7.47 -23.48 -13.91
CA HIS A 260 8.32 -22.71 -14.82
C HIS A 260 9.55 -22.07 -14.15
N ASP A 261 9.91 -22.49 -12.94
CA ASP A 261 11.01 -21.87 -12.18
C ASP A 261 10.87 -20.33 -12.09
N ALA A 262 9.69 -19.82 -11.71
CA ALA A 262 9.42 -18.41 -11.45
C ALA A 262 9.04 -18.22 -9.98
N LEU A 263 9.34 -17.06 -9.38
CA LEU A 263 8.91 -16.73 -8.02
C LEU A 263 7.49 -16.15 -8.02
N LEU A 264 6.79 -16.30 -6.90
CA LEU A 264 5.56 -15.58 -6.61
C LEU A 264 5.86 -14.41 -5.68
N ILE A 265 5.53 -13.20 -6.10
CA ILE A 265 5.69 -11.97 -5.32
C ILE A 265 4.33 -11.36 -5.04
N PHE A 266 4.02 -11.09 -3.75
CA PHE A 266 2.89 -10.26 -3.40
C PHE A 266 3.32 -8.85 -3.00
N ASP A 267 2.69 -7.87 -3.64
CA ASP A 267 2.77 -6.47 -3.26
C ASP A 267 1.71 -6.17 -2.20
N GLU A 268 2.13 -6.20 -0.96
CA GLU A 268 1.31 -5.91 0.24
C GLU A 268 1.50 -4.47 0.75
N VAL A 269 2.06 -3.59 -0.07
CA VAL A 269 2.30 -2.19 0.31
C VAL A 269 1.01 -1.51 0.77
N GLN A 270 -0.14 -1.85 0.20
CA GLN A 270 -1.42 -1.28 0.63
C GLN A 270 -2.24 -2.21 1.53
N THR A 271 -2.18 -3.51 1.31
CA THR A 271 -3.03 -4.52 1.96
C THR A 271 -2.52 -4.98 3.31
N GLY A 272 -1.22 -4.83 3.56
CA GLY A 272 -0.53 -5.34 4.74
C GLY A 272 -0.76 -4.56 6.03
N CYS A 273 -0.05 -4.98 7.06
CA CYS A 273 -0.04 -4.38 8.38
C CYS A 273 -1.44 -4.31 9.05
N GLY A 274 -2.21 -5.40 8.96
CA GLY A 274 -3.46 -5.56 9.68
C GLY A 274 -4.71 -4.98 9.01
N LEU A 275 -4.58 -4.20 7.93
CA LEU A 275 -5.71 -3.51 7.29
C LEU A 275 -6.85 -4.47 6.90
N THR A 276 -6.50 -5.66 6.40
CA THR A 276 -7.45 -6.68 5.93
C THR A 276 -7.95 -7.63 7.03
N GLY A 277 -7.52 -7.42 8.29
CA GLY A 277 -7.89 -8.28 9.42
C GLY A 277 -6.98 -9.49 9.64
N THR A 278 -5.87 -9.55 8.92
CA THR A 278 -4.69 -10.42 9.13
C THR A 278 -3.44 -9.57 9.01
N ALA A 279 -2.29 -10.03 9.49
CA ALA A 279 -1.04 -9.27 9.34
C ALA A 279 -0.78 -8.94 7.86
N TRP A 280 -0.98 -9.92 6.99
CA TRP A 280 -0.85 -9.82 5.53
C TRP A 280 -2.08 -10.40 4.84
N ALA A 281 -2.53 -9.80 3.73
CA ALA A 281 -3.72 -10.25 3.01
C ALA A 281 -3.55 -11.65 2.40
N TYR A 282 -2.34 -12.02 1.97
CA TYR A 282 -2.07 -13.35 1.40
C TYR A 282 -2.40 -14.50 2.36
N GLN A 283 -2.36 -14.26 3.68
CA GLN A 283 -2.74 -15.26 4.69
C GLN A 283 -4.20 -15.72 4.57
N GLN A 284 -5.05 -14.88 3.97
CA GLN A 284 -6.45 -15.21 3.68
C GLN A 284 -6.64 -15.90 2.32
N LEU A 285 -5.59 -15.97 1.50
CA LEU A 285 -5.63 -16.61 0.19
C LEU A 285 -5.12 -18.05 0.22
N GLY A 286 -4.56 -18.51 1.34
CA GLY A 286 -4.02 -19.87 1.49
C GLY A 286 -2.80 -20.16 0.61
N VAL A 287 -2.11 -19.11 0.15
CA VAL A 287 -0.93 -19.21 -0.71
C VAL A 287 0.20 -18.40 -0.12
N THR A 288 1.32 -19.05 0.21
CA THR A 288 2.53 -18.37 0.69
C THR A 288 3.38 -17.94 -0.50
N PRO A 289 3.71 -16.65 -0.65
CA PRO A 289 4.61 -16.17 -1.69
C PRO A 289 6.08 -16.48 -1.35
N ASP A 290 6.97 -16.26 -2.32
CA ASP A 290 8.42 -16.31 -2.09
C ASP A 290 8.96 -14.97 -1.59
N VAL A 291 8.30 -13.87 -1.96
CA VAL A 291 8.64 -12.50 -1.55
C VAL A 291 7.38 -11.68 -1.31
N VAL A 292 7.39 -10.89 -0.25
CA VAL A 292 6.37 -9.87 0.05
C VAL A 292 7.03 -8.50 0.04
N ALA A 293 6.51 -7.55 -0.73
CA ALA A 293 6.86 -6.15 -0.62
C ALA A 293 5.87 -5.44 0.30
N PHE A 294 6.36 -4.61 1.22
CA PHE A 294 5.53 -3.92 2.20
C PHE A 294 5.87 -2.42 2.34
N GLY A 295 4.94 -1.66 2.89
CA GLY A 295 5.09 -0.22 3.09
C GLY A 295 3.86 0.43 3.73
N LYS A 296 3.68 1.73 3.53
CA LYS A 296 2.54 2.50 4.06
C LYS A 296 2.36 2.34 5.57
N LYS A 297 1.40 1.51 6.04
CA LYS A 297 1.10 1.33 7.48
C LYS A 297 2.30 0.82 8.28
N THR A 298 3.21 0.10 7.67
CA THR A 298 4.46 -0.33 8.32
C THR A 298 5.42 0.82 8.60
N GLN A 299 5.17 2.01 8.05
CA GLN A 299 5.97 3.25 8.12
C GLN A 299 7.36 3.12 7.47
N VAL A 300 8.03 2.00 7.64
CA VAL A 300 9.25 1.63 6.93
C VAL A 300 8.86 0.69 5.80
N CYS A 301 9.36 0.93 4.59
CA CYS A 301 9.12 0.05 3.46
C CYS A 301 10.21 -1.02 3.36
N GLY A 302 9.93 -2.10 2.67
CA GLY A 302 10.89 -3.18 2.51
C GLY A 302 10.29 -4.43 1.92
N ILE A 303 11.05 -5.51 2.04
CA ILE A 303 10.63 -6.86 1.63
C ILE A 303 10.86 -7.87 2.74
N MET A 304 10.01 -8.90 2.75
CA MET A 304 10.27 -10.19 3.40
C MET A 304 10.44 -11.24 2.31
N ALA A 305 11.39 -12.15 2.47
CA ALA A 305 11.65 -13.21 1.51
C ALA A 305 12.06 -14.52 2.18
N GLY A 306 11.91 -15.62 1.48
CA GLY A 306 12.30 -16.94 1.98
C GLY A 306 11.91 -18.06 1.01
N GLY A 307 11.74 -19.27 1.53
CA GLY A 307 11.34 -20.42 0.75
C GLY A 307 12.26 -20.67 -0.43
N ARG A 308 11.77 -20.51 -1.66
CA ARG A 308 12.55 -20.79 -2.86
C ARG A 308 13.74 -19.86 -3.10
N VAL A 309 13.77 -18.67 -2.46
CA VAL A 309 14.94 -17.79 -2.54
C VAL A 309 16.17 -18.48 -1.98
N ASP A 310 16.02 -19.33 -0.94
CA ASP A 310 17.08 -20.06 -0.29
C ASP A 310 17.53 -21.32 -1.06
N GLU A 311 16.85 -21.69 -2.17
CA GLU A 311 17.29 -22.80 -3.04
C GLU A 311 18.55 -22.44 -3.86
N VAL A 312 18.95 -21.19 -3.93
CA VAL A 312 20.13 -20.73 -4.65
C VAL A 312 21.18 -20.18 -3.68
N HIS A 313 22.41 -20.68 -3.78
CA HIS A 313 23.55 -20.16 -3.05
C HIS A 313 23.96 -18.78 -3.56
N ASP A 314 24.59 -17.98 -2.71
CA ASP A 314 25.04 -16.63 -3.02
C ASP A 314 23.88 -15.72 -3.49
N ASN A 315 22.67 -15.93 -2.95
CA ASN A 315 21.53 -15.07 -3.25
C ASN A 315 21.72 -13.66 -2.68
N VAL A 316 20.79 -12.76 -2.97
CA VAL A 316 20.93 -11.33 -2.60
C VAL A 316 21.02 -11.08 -1.09
N PHE A 317 20.61 -12.02 -0.23
CA PHE A 317 20.72 -11.92 1.23
C PHE A 317 22.03 -12.47 1.77
N GLU A 318 22.79 -13.21 0.97
CA GLU A 318 24.08 -13.80 1.33
C GLU A 318 25.26 -12.98 0.80
N VAL A 319 25.09 -12.31 -0.36
CA VAL A 319 26.16 -11.55 -1.01
C VAL A 319 26.05 -10.07 -0.68
N SER A 320 27.07 -9.54 0.01
CA SER A 320 27.15 -8.13 0.37
C SER A 320 26.98 -7.22 -0.87
N SER A 321 26.24 -6.13 -0.72
CA SER A 321 26.01 -5.10 -1.72
C SER A 321 25.16 -5.51 -2.94
N ARG A 322 24.58 -6.71 -2.99
CA ARG A 322 23.67 -7.12 -4.08
C ARG A 322 22.38 -6.30 -4.07
N ILE A 323 21.79 -6.12 -2.89
CA ILE A 323 20.74 -5.14 -2.63
C ILE A 323 21.22 -4.23 -1.50
N ASN A 324 21.13 -2.93 -1.69
CA ASN A 324 21.57 -1.95 -0.69
C ASN A 324 20.92 -0.59 -0.93
N SER A 325 20.95 0.24 0.10
CA SER A 325 20.54 1.64 0.07
C SER A 325 21.31 2.36 1.17
N THR A 326 21.79 3.59 0.91
CA THR A 326 22.60 4.36 1.87
C THR A 326 21.98 4.41 3.26
N TRP A 327 20.68 4.60 3.35
CA TRP A 327 20.01 4.70 4.65
C TRP A 327 19.38 3.40 5.15
N GLY A 328 19.19 2.37 4.30
CA GLY A 328 18.62 1.10 4.72
C GLY A 328 17.28 1.23 5.44
N GLY A 329 16.37 2.07 4.93
CA GLY A 329 15.23 2.61 5.65
C GLY A 329 15.61 3.80 6.56
N ASN A 330 14.63 4.56 7.04
CA ASN A 330 14.85 5.73 7.88
C ASN A 330 14.77 5.36 9.37
N LEU A 331 15.81 5.67 10.15
CA LEU A 331 15.84 5.33 11.58
C LEU A 331 14.70 5.99 12.37
N THR A 332 14.31 7.23 12.03
CA THR A 332 13.17 7.91 12.66
C THR A 332 11.87 7.16 12.43
N ASP A 333 11.68 6.66 11.18
CA ASP A 333 10.52 5.85 10.83
C ASP A 333 10.56 4.47 11.53
N MET A 334 11.74 3.88 11.72
CA MET A 334 11.91 2.63 12.48
C MET A 334 11.50 2.80 13.95
N VAL A 335 11.91 3.89 14.60
CA VAL A 335 11.53 4.20 15.98
C VAL A 335 10.01 4.39 16.08
N ARG A 336 9.41 5.15 15.15
CA ARG A 336 7.97 5.35 15.09
C ARG A 336 7.21 4.05 14.82
N ALA A 337 7.67 3.27 13.83
CA ALA A 337 7.08 1.99 13.44
C ALA A 337 7.09 0.99 14.58
N ARG A 338 8.19 0.88 15.32
CA ARG A 338 8.28 0.01 16.49
C ARG A 338 7.15 0.29 17.46
N ARG A 339 6.96 1.56 17.87
CA ARG A 339 5.89 1.90 18.83
C ARG A 339 4.49 1.67 18.25
N ILE A 340 4.29 1.94 16.98
CA ILE A 340 3.03 1.63 16.29
C ILE A 340 2.74 0.13 16.33
N LEU A 341 3.73 -0.72 16.04
CA LEU A 341 3.58 -2.18 16.05
C LEU A 341 3.29 -2.72 17.46
N GLU A 342 3.95 -2.16 18.50
CA GLU A 342 3.66 -2.48 19.89
C GLU A 342 2.19 -2.16 20.22
N VAL A 343 1.66 -1.00 19.83
CA VAL A 343 0.24 -0.65 20.02
C VAL A 343 -0.70 -1.57 19.24
N ILE A 344 -0.34 -1.93 18.00
CA ILE A 344 -1.13 -2.88 17.21
C ILE A 344 -1.27 -4.22 17.93
N GLU A 345 -0.20 -4.68 18.56
CA GLU A 345 -0.21 -5.94 19.34
C GLU A 345 -0.95 -5.78 20.67
N GLU A 346 -0.60 -4.76 21.48
CA GLU A 346 -1.17 -4.47 22.79
C GLU A 346 -2.71 -4.35 22.73
N ASP A 347 -3.21 -3.59 21.75
CA ASP A 347 -4.65 -3.32 21.57
C ASP A 347 -5.36 -4.30 20.63
N ARG A 348 -4.65 -5.33 20.14
CA ARG A 348 -5.17 -6.35 19.22
C ARG A 348 -5.85 -5.74 17.99
N LEU A 349 -5.23 -4.72 17.40
CA LEU A 349 -5.85 -3.92 16.33
C LEU A 349 -6.10 -4.71 15.05
N ILE A 350 -5.37 -5.79 14.78
CA ILE A 350 -5.61 -6.68 13.63
C ILE A 350 -6.96 -7.39 13.79
N ASP A 351 -7.24 -7.96 14.97
CA ASP A 351 -8.55 -8.59 15.28
C ASP A 351 -9.67 -7.56 15.20
N ARG A 352 -9.42 -6.36 15.74
CA ARG A 352 -10.37 -5.25 15.69
C ARG A 352 -10.68 -4.83 14.26
N ALA A 353 -9.68 -4.73 13.38
CA ALA A 353 -9.88 -4.43 11.96
C ALA A 353 -10.78 -5.45 11.27
N ARG A 354 -10.67 -6.73 11.63
CA ARG A 354 -11.54 -7.79 11.13
C ARG A 354 -12.99 -7.58 11.59
N LEU A 355 -13.21 -7.30 12.89
CA LEU A 355 -14.55 -7.09 13.45
C LEU A 355 -15.21 -5.82 12.90
N CYS A 356 -14.49 -4.69 12.92
CA CYS A 356 -14.97 -3.42 12.39
C CYS A 356 -15.24 -3.51 10.87
N GLY A 357 -14.40 -4.25 10.15
CA GLY A 357 -14.57 -4.48 8.71
C GLY A 357 -15.82 -5.30 8.39
N THR A 358 -16.12 -6.34 9.18
CA THR A 358 -17.37 -7.09 9.03
C THR A 358 -18.59 -6.20 9.25
N HIS A 359 -18.55 -5.31 10.25
CA HIS A 359 -19.60 -4.33 10.49
C HIS A 359 -19.72 -3.34 9.32
N LEU A 360 -18.59 -2.78 8.85
CA LEU A 360 -18.58 -1.85 7.74
C LEU A 360 -19.16 -2.48 6.46
N LEU A 361 -18.75 -3.70 6.12
CA LEU A 361 -19.26 -4.37 4.92
C LEU A 361 -20.77 -4.56 4.97
N ARG A 362 -21.32 -5.00 6.13
CA ARG A 362 -22.76 -5.10 6.31
C ARG A 362 -23.47 -3.75 6.12
N ARG A 363 -22.91 -2.65 6.64
CA ARG A 363 -23.46 -1.30 6.43
C ARG A 363 -23.43 -0.89 4.95
N LEU A 364 -22.40 -1.31 4.20
CA LEU A 364 -22.32 -1.05 2.75
C LEU A 364 -23.32 -1.91 1.96
N ASP A 365 -23.61 -3.13 2.40
CA ASP A 365 -24.67 -3.97 1.85
C ASP A 365 -26.06 -3.32 2.09
N ASP A 366 -26.31 -2.82 3.30
CA ASP A 366 -27.53 -2.07 3.64
C ASP A 366 -27.67 -0.80 2.77
N LEU A 367 -26.56 -0.09 2.53
CA LEU A 367 -26.53 1.09 1.68
C LEU A 367 -26.84 0.76 0.20
N ALA A 368 -26.29 -0.35 -0.30
CA ALA A 368 -26.57 -0.83 -1.67
C ALA A 368 -28.03 -1.27 -1.82
N ALA A 369 -28.64 -1.84 -0.78
CA ALA A 369 -30.07 -2.17 -0.78
C ALA A 369 -30.98 -0.93 -0.76
N ALA A 370 -30.51 0.19 -0.20
CA ALA A 370 -31.25 1.45 -0.12
C ALA A 370 -31.10 2.35 -1.35
N HIS A 371 -30.00 2.22 -2.12
CA HIS A 371 -29.67 3.08 -3.25
C HIS A 371 -29.30 2.26 -4.50
N ASP A 372 -30.14 2.25 -5.51
CA ASP A 372 -29.88 1.56 -6.80
C ASP A 372 -28.58 2.02 -7.49
N ALA A 373 -28.09 3.20 -7.13
CA ALA A 373 -26.83 3.75 -7.63
C ALA A 373 -25.58 3.11 -6.98
N VAL A 374 -25.72 2.36 -5.89
CA VAL A 374 -24.62 1.70 -5.19
C VAL A 374 -24.58 0.23 -5.56
N THR A 375 -23.47 -0.21 -6.11
CA THR A 375 -23.27 -1.61 -6.50
C THR A 375 -21.97 -2.14 -5.93
N GLU A 376 -21.82 -3.45 -5.95
CA GLU A 376 -20.57 -4.15 -5.62
C GLU A 376 -19.95 -3.73 -4.26
N PRO A 377 -20.69 -3.71 -3.16
CA PRO A 377 -20.06 -3.59 -1.84
C PRO A 377 -19.09 -4.75 -1.64
N ARG A 378 -17.83 -4.42 -1.32
CA ARG A 378 -16.76 -5.41 -1.19
C ARG A 378 -15.74 -4.99 -0.17
N GLY A 379 -15.04 -5.96 0.41
CA GLY A 379 -13.96 -5.67 1.36
C GLY A 379 -13.42 -6.87 2.11
N ARG A 380 -12.27 -6.65 2.73
CA ARG A 380 -11.65 -7.52 3.74
C ARG A 380 -11.11 -6.63 4.86
N GLY A 381 -11.51 -6.88 6.09
CA GLY A 381 -11.20 -5.97 7.19
C GLY A 381 -11.66 -4.55 6.88
N LEU A 382 -10.83 -3.56 7.14
CA LEU A 382 -11.12 -2.14 6.89
C LEU A 382 -10.83 -1.68 5.45
N MET A 383 -10.35 -2.57 4.59
CA MET A 383 -10.17 -2.32 3.16
C MET A 383 -11.48 -2.63 2.44
N CYS A 384 -12.38 -1.64 2.36
CA CYS A 384 -13.70 -1.77 1.75
C CYS A 384 -13.91 -0.75 0.65
N ALA A 385 -14.83 -1.05 -0.27
CA ALA A 385 -15.22 -0.17 -1.37
C ALA A 385 -16.65 -0.45 -1.84
N ILE A 386 -17.20 0.53 -2.55
CA ILE A 386 -18.44 0.45 -3.32
C ILE A 386 -18.19 0.97 -4.74
N THR A 387 -19.06 0.64 -5.69
CA THR A 387 -19.03 1.13 -7.06
C THR A 387 -20.26 2.01 -7.32
N LEU A 388 -20.06 3.14 -8.03
CA LEU A 388 -21.12 4.05 -8.48
C LEU A 388 -21.31 3.95 -10.00
N PRO A 389 -22.44 4.46 -10.58
CA PRO A 389 -22.77 4.26 -11.99
C PRO A 389 -21.75 4.86 -12.96
N THR A 390 -21.19 6.03 -12.65
CA THR A 390 -20.24 6.75 -13.49
C THR A 390 -19.12 7.41 -12.66
N ALA A 391 -17.97 7.67 -13.29
CA ALA A 391 -16.90 8.47 -12.69
C ALA A 391 -17.37 9.87 -12.27
N ALA A 392 -18.18 10.52 -13.12
CA ALA A 392 -18.73 11.84 -12.83
C ALA A 392 -19.65 11.85 -11.61
N HIS A 393 -20.48 10.80 -11.43
CA HIS A 393 -21.32 10.66 -10.24
C HIS A 393 -20.44 10.46 -8.99
N ARG A 394 -19.47 9.54 -9.06
CA ARG A 394 -18.50 9.30 -7.99
C ARG A 394 -17.81 10.60 -7.56
N ASP A 395 -17.34 11.41 -8.51
CA ASP A 395 -16.62 12.65 -8.22
C ASP A 395 -17.52 13.69 -7.53
N ARG A 396 -18.79 13.81 -7.96
CA ARG A 396 -19.76 14.68 -7.28
C ARG A 396 -20.03 14.22 -5.85
N VAL A 397 -20.18 12.91 -5.63
CA VAL A 397 -20.41 12.34 -4.29
C VAL A 397 -19.20 12.60 -3.38
N VAL A 398 -17.97 12.30 -3.82
CA VAL A 398 -16.75 12.51 -3.03
C VAL A 398 -16.54 14.01 -2.73
N THR A 399 -16.79 14.88 -3.69
CA THR A 399 -16.70 16.34 -3.50
C THR A 399 -17.68 16.81 -2.44
N ARG A 400 -18.95 16.40 -2.52
CA ARG A 400 -19.99 16.80 -1.57
C ARG A 400 -19.73 16.25 -0.17
N LEU A 401 -19.26 15.00 -0.06
CA LEU A 401 -18.84 14.42 1.23
C LEU A 401 -17.80 15.29 1.92
N ARG A 402 -16.78 15.74 1.19
CA ARG A 402 -15.77 16.63 1.73
C ARG A 402 -16.32 18.01 2.10
N GLU A 403 -17.09 18.64 1.20
CA GLU A 403 -17.49 20.05 1.34
C GLU A 403 -18.69 20.27 2.27
N ARG A 404 -19.56 19.28 2.44
CA ARG A 404 -20.81 19.42 3.20
C ARG A 404 -20.90 18.51 4.42
N GLU A 405 -20.40 17.30 4.28
CA GLU A 405 -20.44 16.31 5.35
C GLU A 405 -19.13 16.26 6.15
N HIS A 406 -18.09 16.95 5.68
CA HIS A 406 -16.74 16.96 6.27
C HIS A 406 -16.17 15.55 6.46
N VAL A 407 -16.34 14.68 5.46
CA VAL A 407 -15.75 13.33 5.43
C VAL A 407 -14.80 13.22 4.25
N LEU A 408 -13.59 12.74 4.51
CA LEU A 408 -12.55 12.54 3.51
C LEU A 408 -12.58 11.10 3.00
N PHE A 409 -12.90 10.95 1.73
CA PHE A 409 -12.81 9.68 0.99
C PHE A 409 -11.90 9.79 -0.21
N LEU A 410 -11.48 8.65 -0.73
CA LEU A 410 -10.78 8.56 -2.00
C LEU A 410 -11.57 7.78 -3.03
N ALA A 411 -11.40 8.20 -4.28
CA ALA A 411 -11.74 7.42 -5.44
C ALA A 411 -10.83 6.18 -5.57
N THR A 412 -11.34 5.12 -6.20
CA THR A 412 -10.57 3.94 -6.61
C THR A 412 -11.09 3.42 -7.95
N GLY A 413 -10.17 2.97 -8.82
CA GLY A 413 -10.53 2.60 -10.17
C GLY A 413 -11.31 3.71 -10.89
N GLU A 414 -12.16 3.33 -11.83
CA GLU A 414 -12.95 4.30 -12.61
C GLU A 414 -14.10 4.89 -11.81
N ARG A 415 -14.82 4.08 -11.02
CA ARG A 415 -16.13 4.44 -10.45
C ARG A 415 -16.26 4.17 -8.95
N GLY A 416 -15.21 3.67 -8.29
CA GLY A 416 -15.25 3.23 -6.90
C GLY A 416 -15.02 4.36 -5.89
N ILE A 417 -15.59 4.20 -4.70
CA ILE A 417 -15.26 4.93 -3.48
C ILE A 417 -14.71 3.93 -2.49
N ARG A 418 -13.54 4.23 -1.88
CA ARG A 418 -12.84 3.31 -0.97
C ARG A 418 -12.71 3.86 0.44
N PHE A 419 -12.73 2.94 1.40
CA PHE A 419 -12.48 3.17 2.82
C PHE A 419 -11.07 2.69 3.18
N ARG A 420 -10.30 3.53 3.86
CA ARG A 420 -8.94 3.25 4.34
C ARG A 420 -8.67 3.84 5.72
N PRO A 421 -9.61 3.74 6.68
CA PRO A 421 -9.41 4.36 7.98
C PRO A 421 -8.21 3.74 8.72
N PRO A 422 -7.68 4.41 9.74
CA PRO A 422 -6.74 3.83 10.68
C PRO A 422 -7.30 2.59 11.39
N LEU A 423 -6.44 1.71 11.88
CA LEU A 423 -6.86 0.48 12.58
C LEU A 423 -7.59 0.75 13.90
N THR A 424 -7.42 1.96 14.45
CA THR A 424 -8.07 2.43 15.67
C THR A 424 -9.50 2.94 15.49
N VAL A 425 -9.99 3.02 14.24
CA VAL A 425 -11.35 3.49 13.94
C VAL A 425 -12.39 2.74 14.77
N THR A 426 -13.40 3.45 15.25
CA THR A 426 -14.52 2.87 16.01
C THR A 426 -15.71 2.56 15.11
N ILE A 427 -16.60 1.69 15.60
CA ILE A 427 -17.87 1.39 14.93
C ILE A 427 -18.70 2.66 14.77
N ALA A 428 -18.74 3.53 15.78
CA ALA A 428 -19.48 4.79 15.71
C ALA A 428 -18.95 5.75 14.64
N GLU A 429 -17.63 5.81 14.44
CA GLU A 429 -17.01 6.61 13.40
C GLU A 429 -17.27 6.02 12.01
N LEU A 430 -17.26 4.70 11.86
CA LEU A 430 -17.65 4.03 10.62
C LEU A 430 -19.12 4.27 10.30
N ASP A 431 -20.01 4.18 11.27
CA ASP A 431 -21.44 4.48 11.11
C ASP A 431 -21.66 5.94 10.69
N ALA A 432 -20.97 6.90 11.32
CA ALA A 432 -21.04 8.30 10.95
C ALA A 432 -20.59 8.55 9.50
N ALA A 433 -19.55 7.86 9.04
CA ALA A 433 -19.06 7.95 7.67
C ALA A 433 -20.08 7.38 6.65
N VAL A 434 -20.67 6.21 6.95
CA VAL A 434 -21.70 5.59 6.09
C VAL A 434 -22.97 6.41 6.08
N ASP A 435 -23.41 6.95 7.23
CA ASP A 435 -24.59 7.84 7.31
C ASP A 435 -24.39 9.14 6.49
N ALA A 436 -23.16 9.70 6.50
CA ALA A 436 -22.82 10.84 5.64
C ALA A 436 -22.88 10.49 4.14
N LEU A 437 -22.42 9.28 3.80
CA LEU A 437 -22.49 8.76 2.43
C LEU A 437 -23.96 8.54 2.00
N ASP A 438 -24.80 7.98 2.86
CA ASP A 438 -26.24 7.79 2.65
C ASP A 438 -26.94 9.12 2.36
N ARG A 439 -26.76 10.13 3.22
CA ARG A 439 -27.31 11.48 3.01
C ARG A 439 -26.81 12.11 1.70
N THR A 440 -25.57 11.87 1.37
CA THR A 440 -24.97 12.42 0.14
C THR A 440 -25.57 11.77 -1.11
N LEU A 441 -25.73 10.46 -1.11
CA LEU A 441 -26.32 9.70 -2.22
C LEU A 441 -27.79 10.09 -2.44
N ALA A 442 -28.56 10.31 -1.37
CA ALA A 442 -29.93 10.81 -1.47
C ALA A 442 -30.01 12.22 -2.10
N ALA A 443 -28.96 13.03 -1.98
CA ALA A 443 -28.90 14.40 -2.48
C ALA A 443 -28.22 14.57 -3.86
N VAL A 444 -27.46 13.56 -4.32
CA VAL A 444 -26.68 13.60 -5.57
C VAL A 444 -27.17 12.49 -6.47
N HIS A 445 -28.05 12.82 -7.40
CA HIS A 445 -28.55 11.83 -8.36
C HIS A 445 -27.51 11.47 -9.41
N PRO A 446 -27.54 10.26 -10.00
CA PRO A 446 -26.63 9.78 -11.04
C PRO A 446 -26.51 10.67 -12.27
#